data_2ed400181241c17daa0f803029a17243
#
_entry.id   2ed400181241c17daa0f803029a17243
#
_cell.length_a   1.000
_cell.length_b   1.000
_cell.length_c   1.000
_cell.angle_alpha   90.00
_cell.angle_beta   90.00
_cell.angle_gamma   90.00
#
_symmetry.space_group_name_H-M   'P 1'
#
loop_
_entity.id
_entity.type
_entity.pdbx_description
1 polymer ?
#
loop_
_entity_poly.entity_id
_entity_poly.type
_entity_poly.pdbx_seq_one_letter_code
_entity_poly.pdbx_strand_id
1 'polypeptide(L)'
;MMKKLFLLLFFAIGLIKVSACKCVTKTLAENYLAADVVGVIKIIKVYDENHEQRTHKADIEFEKIYKGEIFKTLNIRGLIGNPSSGACETNVKVGEEYLILLNKYNNSYGISSCSPKYHIDTKKEKKNLKALEKTFAYIDKNKFRFIGLEFTTGYDKLQTGDKSAFSNIKNFSPKQPFAIYKITINDEQKVEKISPITIFGNKDEEIEKIMKNNMEIDVPLFTKSSTNEYLILLLYLKDNMNTKYGEVINSEW
;
A
#
# COMPACT_ATOMS: atom_id res chain seq x y z
N MET A 1 -13.11 22.48 -48.83
CA MET A 1 -13.61 21.21 -48.30
C MET A 1 -12.66 20.58 -47.25
N MET A 2 -11.35 20.62 -47.46
CA MET A 2 -10.35 20.01 -46.53
C MET A 2 -10.41 20.52 -45.07
N LYS A 3 -10.61 21.83 -44.82
CA LYS A 3 -10.66 22.40 -43.46
C LYS A 3 -11.82 21.84 -42.60
N LYS A 4 -12.98 21.56 -43.22
CA LYS A 4 -14.13 20.98 -42.50
C LYS A 4 -13.93 19.51 -42.16
N LEU A 5 -13.20 18.78 -43.00
CA LEU A 5 -12.86 17.38 -42.75
C LEU A 5 -11.87 17.23 -41.58
N PHE A 6 -10.90 18.15 -41.47
CA PHE A 6 -9.94 18.20 -40.36
C PHE A 6 -10.62 18.51 -39.02
N LEU A 7 -11.62 19.38 -39.03
CA LEU A 7 -12.36 19.72 -37.79
C LEU A 7 -13.21 18.53 -37.31
N LEU A 8 -13.83 17.78 -38.21
CA LEU A 8 -14.58 16.57 -37.89
C LEU A 8 -13.70 15.47 -37.35
N LEU A 9 -12.48 15.30 -37.88
CA LEU A 9 -11.51 14.31 -37.39
C LEU A 9 -11.04 14.66 -35.98
N PHE A 10 -10.80 15.94 -35.67
CA PHE A 10 -10.44 16.41 -34.32
C PHE A 10 -11.56 16.19 -33.30
N PHE A 11 -12.81 16.38 -33.71
CA PHE A 11 -13.98 16.15 -32.85
C PHE A 11 -14.20 14.63 -32.56
N ALA A 12 -13.92 13.77 -33.53
CA ALA A 12 -14.03 12.32 -33.38
C ALA A 12 -12.96 11.76 -32.41
N ILE A 13 -11.75 12.31 -32.41
CA ILE A 13 -10.67 11.91 -31.48
C ILE A 13 -10.97 12.35 -30.04
N GLY A 14 -11.68 13.47 -29.82
CA GLY A 14 -12.08 13.98 -28.51
C GLY A 14 -13.14 13.12 -27.79
N LEU A 15 -13.78 12.17 -28.50
CA LEU A 15 -14.82 11.30 -27.92
C LEU A 15 -14.28 9.96 -27.39
N ILE A 16 -12.99 9.67 -27.56
CA ILE A 16 -12.37 8.47 -27.00
C ILE A 16 -12.27 8.69 -25.49
N LYS A 17 -13.19 8.11 -24.72
CA LYS A 17 -13.07 8.03 -23.26
C LYS A 17 -11.88 7.13 -22.92
N VAL A 18 -10.72 7.72 -22.67
CA VAL A 18 -9.59 7.00 -22.10
C VAL A 18 -9.94 6.71 -20.64
N SER A 19 -10.42 5.50 -20.36
CA SER A 19 -10.61 5.03 -19.00
C SER A 19 -9.25 4.70 -18.39
N ALA A 20 -8.60 5.71 -17.80
CA ALA A 20 -7.42 5.47 -16.98
C ALA A 20 -7.84 4.87 -15.62
N CYS A 21 -7.11 3.87 -15.15
CA CYS A 21 -7.30 3.32 -13.82
C CYS A 21 -6.76 4.31 -12.79
N LYS A 22 -7.62 4.82 -11.93
CA LYS A 22 -7.22 5.61 -10.77
C LYS A 22 -7.40 4.75 -9.52
N CYS A 23 -6.31 4.24 -8.98
CA CYS A 23 -6.32 3.58 -7.69
C CYS A 23 -6.44 4.63 -6.58
N VAL A 24 -7.29 4.35 -5.61
CA VAL A 24 -7.26 5.07 -4.33
C VAL A 24 -6.29 4.33 -3.44
N THR A 25 -5.10 4.90 -3.25
CA THR A 25 -4.10 4.35 -2.35
C THR A 25 -4.52 4.63 -0.90
N LYS A 26 -4.47 3.58 -0.08
CA LYS A 26 -4.64 3.69 1.37
C LYS A 26 -3.34 3.26 2.04
N THR A 27 -3.15 3.70 3.26
CA THR A 27 -2.00 3.24 4.06
C THR A 27 -2.10 1.74 4.35
N LEU A 28 -0.98 1.12 4.65
CA LEU A 28 -0.93 -0.28 5.09
C LEU A 28 -1.84 -0.53 6.29
N ALA A 29 -1.83 0.39 7.26
CA ALA A 29 -2.64 0.27 8.47
C ALA A 29 -4.14 0.34 8.17
N GLU A 30 -4.58 1.24 7.29
CA GLU A 30 -5.97 1.33 6.86
C GLU A 30 -6.40 0.10 6.07
N ASN A 31 -5.57 -0.38 5.15
CA ASN A 31 -5.83 -1.62 4.42
C ASN A 31 -5.95 -2.81 5.37
N TYR A 32 -5.07 -2.91 6.37
CA TYR A 32 -5.14 -3.99 7.38
C TYR A 32 -6.41 -3.90 8.22
N LEU A 33 -6.74 -2.71 8.74
CA LEU A 33 -7.93 -2.51 9.57
C LEU A 33 -9.23 -2.77 8.81
N ALA A 34 -9.30 -2.36 7.55
CA ALA A 34 -10.48 -2.51 6.70
C ALA A 34 -10.63 -3.91 6.09
N ALA A 35 -9.55 -4.65 5.87
CA ALA A 35 -9.59 -5.93 5.19
C ALA A 35 -10.45 -6.97 5.93
N ASP A 36 -11.23 -7.75 5.19
CA ASP A 36 -11.93 -8.93 5.70
C ASP A 36 -10.98 -10.13 5.84
N VAL A 37 -9.97 -10.20 4.96
CA VAL A 37 -8.95 -11.24 5.00
C VAL A 37 -7.55 -10.65 4.78
N VAL A 38 -6.61 -11.11 5.59
CA VAL A 38 -5.16 -10.81 5.45
C VAL A 38 -4.38 -12.11 5.58
N GLY A 39 -3.56 -12.43 4.61
CA GLY A 39 -2.76 -13.65 4.65
C GLY A 39 -1.74 -13.76 3.54
N VAL A 40 -0.84 -14.70 3.68
CA VAL A 40 0.09 -15.11 2.63
C VAL A 40 -0.53 -16.26 1.87
N ILE A 41 -0.62 -16.09 0.56
CA ILE A 41 -1.18 -17.06 -0.36
C ILE A 41 -0.16 -17.47 -1.41
N LYS A 42 -0.33 -18.68 -1.93
CA LYS A 42 0.37 -19.18 -3.12
C LYS A 42 -0.64 -19.45 -4.22
N ILE A 43 -0.32 -19.06 -5.44
CA ILE A 43 -1.14 -19.35 -6.62
C ILE A 43 -0.88 -20.80 -7.05
N ILE A 44 -1.92 -21.63 -7.05
CA ILE A 44 -1.82 -23.06 -7.38
C ILE A 44 -2.20 -23.33 -8.82
N LYS A 45 -3.21 -22.62 -9.33
CA LYS A 45 -3.74 -22.81 -10.68
C LYS A 45 -4.37 -21.53 -11.19
N VAL A 46 -4.27 -21.25 -12.49
CA VAL A 46 -5.01 -20.18 -13.17
C VAL A 46 -5.89 -20.81 -14.25
N TYR A 47 -7.13 -20.35 -14.38
CA TYR A 47 -8.12 -20.96 -15.27
C TYR A 47 -9.34 -20.04 -15.46
N ASP A 48 -10.32 -20.49 -16.26
CA ASP A 48 -11.63 -19.87 -16.49
C ASP A 48 -11.49 -18.43 -17.03
N GLU A 49 -10.67 -18.28 -18.09
CA GLU A 49 -10.44 -16.98 -18.72
C GLU A 49 -11.67 -16.51 -19.49
N ASN A 50 -12.13 -15.30 -19.17
CA ASN A 50 -13.20 -14.62 -19.86
C ASN A 50 -12.62 -13.40 -20.60
N HIS A 51 -12.52 -13.51 -21.92
CA HIS A 51 -11.96 -12.46 -22.79
C HIS A 51 -12.84 -11.22 -22.86
N GLU A 52 -14.16 -11.37 -22.79
CA GLU A 52 -15.11 -10.26 -22.86
C GLU A 52 -15.03 -9.39 -21.58
N GLN A 53 -15.04 -10.02 -20.41
CA GLN A 53 -14.92 -9.34 -19.12
C GLN A 53 -13.48 -9.05 -18.73
N ARG A 54 -12.52 -9.63 -19.44
CA ARG A 54 -11.09 -9.55 -19.15
C ARG A 54 -10.78 -9.98 -17.72
N THR A 55 -11.24 -11.17 -17.37
CA THR A 55 -11.07 -11.76 -16.04
C THR A 55 -10.70 -13.23 -16.15
N HIS A 56 -10.10 -13.75 -15.10
CA HIS A 56 -9.88 -15.19 -14.94
C HIS A 56 -9.95 -15.57 -13.47
N LYS A 57 -9.85 -16.84 -13.15
CA LYS A 57 -9.82 -17.35 -11.77
C LYS A 57 -8.46 -17.94 -11.44
N ALA A 58 -8.12 -17.88 -10.16
CA ALA A 58 -6.96 -18.56 -9.61
C ALA A 58 -7.35 -19.37 -8.38
N ASP A 59 -6.97 -20.64 -8.34
CA ASP A 59 -6.99 -21.40 -7.09
C ASP A 59 -5.75 -21.06 -6.30
N ILE A 60 -5.94 -20.91 -4.98
CA ILE A 60 -4.90 -20.49 -4.04
C ILE A 60 -4.82 -21.45 -2.84
N GLU A 61 -3.65 -21.46 -2.23
CA GLU A 61 -3.41 -22.07 -0.94
C GLU A 61 -2.89 -21.02 0.04
N PHE A 62 -3.44 -20.98 1.26
CA PHE A 62 -2.92 -20.12 2.31
C PHE A 62 -1.73 -20.78 2.97
N GLU A 63 -0.57 -20.13 2.90
CA GLU A 63 0.59 -20.49 3.69
C GLU A 63 0.46 -19.96 5.13
N LYS A 64 -0.15 -18.79 5.27
CA LYS A 64 -0.41 -18.16 6.57
C LYS A 64 -1.61 -17.25 6.52
N ILE A 65 -2.42 -17.24 7.58
CA ILE A 65 -3.52 -16.30 7.76
C ILE A 65 -3.27 -15.43 8.99
N TYR A 66 -3.52 -14.14 8.87
CA TYR A 66 -3.41 -13.14 9.94
C TYR A 66 -4.78 -12.65 10.38
N LYS A 67 -5.75 -12.58 9.46
CA LYS A 67 -7.10 -12.07 9.71
C LYS A 67 -8.10 -12.74 8.78
N GLY A 68 -9.32 -12.97 9.26
CA GLY A 68 -10.43 -13.51 8.47
C GLY A 68 -10.37 -15.03 8.27
N GLU A 69 -11.08 -15.50 7.26
CA GLU A 69 -11.24 -16.92 6.95
C GLU A 69 -10.55 -17.31 5.66
N ILE A 70 -10.05 -18.53 5.58
CA ILE A 70 -9.43 -19.07 4.36
C ILE A 70 -10.50 -19.31 3.29
N PHE A 71 -10.11 -19.10 2.04
CA PHE A 71 -10.91 -19.38 0.86
C PHE A 71 -10.02 -20.02 -0.22
N LYS A 72 -10.61 -20.54 -1.30
CA LYS A 72 -9.85 -21.34 -2.28
C LYS A 72 -9.67 -20.66 -3.62
N THR A 73 -10.53 -19.72 -3.97
CA THR A 73 -10.55 -19.16 -5.33
C THR A 73 -10.56 -17.64 -5.29
N LEU A 74 -9.68 -17.04 -6.09
CA LEU A 74 -9.61 -15.60 -6.38
C LEU A 74 -10.17 -15.31 -7.77
N ASN A 75 -10.92 -14.22 -7.88
CA ASN A 75 -11.22 -13.59 -9.17
C ASN A 75 -10.09 -12.60 -9.53
N ILE A 76 -9.50 -12.76 -10.71
CA ILE A 76 -8.39 -11.92 -11.17
C ILE A 76 -8.91 -11.03 -12.28
N ARG A 77 -8.68 -9.72 -12.17
CA ARG A 77 -8.93 -8.80 -13.28
C ARG A 77 -7.71 -8.75 -14.19
N GLY A 78 -7.84 -9.25 -15.40
CA GLY A 78 -6.78 -9.38 -16.41
C GLY A 78 -6.88 -10.72 -17.13
N LEU A 79 -6.13 -10.89 -18.20
CA LEU A 79 -6.04 -12.12 -18.98
C LEU A 79 -4.81 -12.95 -18.59
N ILE A 80 -4.92 -14.27 -18.74
CA ILE A 80 -3.84 -15.21 -18.42
C ILE A 80 -2.66 -14.97 -19.36
N GLY A 81 -1.46 -14.80 -18.78
CA GLY A 81 -0.23 -14.65 -19.57
C GLY A 81 -0.10 -13.35 -20.34
N ASN A 82 -1.10 -12.47 -20.30
CA ASN A 82 -1.04 -11.17 -20.96
C ASN A 82 -0.71 -10.08 -19.94
N PRO A 83 0.51 -9.50 -19.94
CA PRO A 83 0.83 -8.40 -19.06
C PRO A 83 -0.04 -7.20 -19.43
N SER A 84 -0.86 -6.78 -18.50
CA SER A 84 -1.75 -5.63 -18.48
C SER A 84 -1.86 -4.82 -19.78
N SER A 85 -2.84 -5.15 -20.62
CA SER A 85 -3.22 -4.32 -21.75
C SER A 85 -4.36 -3.36 -21.44
N GLY A 86 -4.90 -3.43 -20.23
CA GLY A 86 -6.04 -2.62 -19.79
C GLY A 86 -5.81 -1.96 -18.44
N ALA A 87 -6.53 -0.87 -18.23
CA ALA A 87 -6.55 -0.19 -16.96
C ALA A 87 -7.03 -1.12 -15.83
N CYS A 88 -6.35 -1.13 -14.70
CA CYS A 88 -6.62 -1.93 -13.51
C CYS A 88 -6.38 -3.44 -13.62
N GLU A 89 -5.79 -3.94 -14.70
CA GLU A 89 -5.49 -5.35 -14.83
C GLU A 89 -4.23 -5.76 -14.04
N THR A 90 -4.23 -6.99 -13.59
CA THR A 90 -3.06 -7.62 -12.97
C THR A 90 -2.88 -9.01 -13.53
N ASN A 91 -1.66 -9.48 -13.57
CA ASN A 91 -1.34 -10.84 -13.95
C ASN A 91 -0.81 -11.60 -12.74
N VAL A 92 -1.19 -12.85 -12.59
CA VAL A 92 -0.67 -13.78 -11.60
C VAL A 92 -0.22 -15.06 -12.27
N LYS A 93 0.83 -15.68 -11.73
CA LYS A 93 1.36 -16.93 -12.26
C LYS A 93 1.34 -18.03 -11.22
N VAL A 94 1.19 -19.26 -11.68
CA VAL A 94 1.30 -20.42 -10.80
C VAL A 94 2.66 -20.43 -10.10
N GLY A 95 2.63 -20.66 -8.78
CA GLY A 95 3.80 -20.68 -7.93
C GLY A 95 4.15 -19.34 -7.28
N GLU A 96 3.60 -18.23 -7.74
CA GLU A 96 3.81 -16.92 -7.10
C GLU A 96 3.16 -16.85 -5.72
N GLU A 97 3.84 -16.16 -4.80
CA GLU A 97 3.39 -15.94 -3.43
C GLU A 97 3.06 -14.46 -3.22
N TYR A 98 1.95 -14.18 -2.52
CA TYR A 98 1.50 -12.83 -2.22
C TYR A 98 1.05 -12.69 -0.77
N LEU A 99 1.42 -11.60 -0.12
CA LEU A 99 0.67 -11.07 1.01
C LEU A 99 -0.53 -10.30 0.45
N ILE A 100 -1.73 -10.65 0.84
CA ILE A 100 -2.98 -10.03 0.40
C ILE A 100 -3.71 -9.38 1.59
N LEU A 101 -4.37 -8.24 1.32
CA LEU A 101 -5.25 -7.55 2.25
C LEU A 101 -6.55 -7.23 1.48
N LEU A 102 -7.53 -8.11 1.55
CA LEU A 102 -8.69 -8.05 0.65
C LEU A 102 -10.00 -7.90 1.39
N ASN A 103 -10.91 -7.17 0.75
CA ASN A 103 -12.31 -7.09 1.15
C ASN A 103 -13.15 -8.04 0.30
N LYS A 104 -14.18 -8.59 0.91
CA LYS A 104 -15.16 -9.45 0.24
C LYS A 104 -16.11 -8.58 -0.57
N TYR A 105 -16.31 -8.92 -1.82
CA TYR A 105 -17.28 -8.27 -2.68
C TYR A 105 -18.19 -9.32 -3.32
N ASN A 106 -19.51 -9.17 -3.18
CA ASN A 106 -20.49 -10.14 -3.69
C ASN A 106 -20.14 -11.60 -3.32
N ASN A 107 -19.82 -11.82 -2.05
CA ASN A 107 -19.42 -13.14 -1.51
C ASN A 107 -18.15 -13.76 -2.14
N SER A 108 -17.32 -12.98 -2.82
CA SER A 108 -16.08 -13.43 -3.43
C SER A 108 -14.92 -12.50 -3.11
N TYR A 109 -13.70 -13.00 -3.25
CA TYR A 109 -12.49 -12.20 -3.18
C TYR A 109 -11.89 -12.03 -4.56
N GLY A 110 -11.33 -10.85 -4.83
CA GLY A 110 -10.71 -10.58 -6.12
C GLY A 110 -9.51 -9.66 -6.01
N ILE A 111 -8.64 -9.72 -7.00
CA ILE A 111 -7.49 -8.84 -7.14
C ILE A 111 -7.43 -8.19 -8.51
N SER A 112 -6.92 -6.96 -8.48
CA SER A 112 -6.62 -6.12 -9.64
C SER A 112 -5.26 -5.45 -9.42
N SER A 113 -4.84 -4.57 -10.32
CA SER A 113 -3.65 -3.75 -10.09
C SER A 113 -3.78 -2.84 -8.86
N CYS A 114 -5.01 -2.40 -8.54
CA CYS A 114 -5.29 -1.54 -7.39
C CYS A 114 -5.53 -2.29 -6.07
N SER A 115 -5.52 -3.61 -6.08
CA SER A 115 -5.74 -4.37 -4.85
C SER A 115 -4.47 -4.36 -3.98
N PRO A 116 -4.60 -4.10 -2.67
CA PRO A 116 -3.46 -4.13 -1.78
C PRO A 116 -2.91 -5.56 -1.67
N LYS A 117 -1.78 -5.77 -2.35
CA LYS A 117 -1.05 -7.03 -2.39
C LYS A 117 0.44 -6.77 -2.47
N TYR A 118 1.23 -7.63 -1.87
CA TYR A 118 2.68 -7.58 -1.87
C TYR A 118 3.23 -8.91 -2.38
N HIS A 119 4.01 -8.86 -3.45
CA HIS A 119 4.62 -10.03 -4.06
C HIS A 119 5.82 -10.50 -3.23
N ILE A 120 5.93 -11.80 -2.97
CA ILE A 120 6.94 -12.36 -2.07
C ILE A 120 7.83 -13.32 -2.87
N ASP A 121 8.80 -12.77 -3.62
CA ASP A 121 9.68 -13.55 -4.48
C ASP A 121 11.00 -13.93 -3.84
N THR A 122 11.51 -13.06 -3.00
CA THR A 122 12.90 -13.12 -2.56
C THR A 122 13.03 -13.39 -1.07
N LYS A 123 14.22 -13.85 -0.66
CA LYS A 123 14.57 -13.96 0.76
C LYS A 123 14.44 -12.62 1.50
N LYS A 124 14.58 -11.50 0.80
CA LYS A 124 14.44 -10.15 1.31
C LYS A 124 12.98 -9.86 1.68
N GLU A 125 12.05 -10.12 0.77
CA GLU A 125 10.63 -9.90 0.98
C GLU A 125 10.10 -10.78 2.11
N LYS A 126 10.58 -12.02 2.21
CA LYS A 126 10.29 -12.91 3.34
C LYS A 126 10.83 -12.38 4.69
N LYS A 127 11.93 -11.62 4.70
CA LYS A 127 12.38 -10.92 5.93
C LYS A 127 11.49 -9.74 6.29
N ASN A 128 11.09 -8.96 5.29
CA ASN A 128 10.20 -7.83 5.49
C ASN A 128 8.81 -8.27 5.96
N LEU A 129 8.34 -9.44 5.51
CA LEU A 129 7.09 -10.04 5.99
C LEU A 129 7.07 -10.19 7.52
N LYS A 130 8.20 -10.54 8.16
CA LYS A 130 8.29 -10.61 9.63
C LYS A 130 8.10 -9.25 10.32
N ALA A 131 8.50 -8.16 9.67
CA ALA A 131 8.24 -6.82 10.17
C ALA A 131 6.75 -6.49 10.08
N LEU A 132 6.12 -6.81 8.95
CA LEU A 132 4.68 -6.65 8.74
C LEU A 132 3.86 -7.47 9.72
N GLU A 133 4.24 -8.72 9.98
CA GLU A 133 3.58 -9.58 10.98
C GLU A 133 3.55 -8.95 12.38
N LYS A 134 4.68 -8.40 12.83
CA LYS A 134 4.75 -7.71 14.12
C LYS A 134 3.88 -6.46 14.13
N THR A 135 3.85 -5.73 13.03
CA THR A 135 3.02 -4.55 12.85
C THR A 135 1.53 -4.90 12.91
N PHE A 136 1.10 -5.93 12.19
CA PHE A 136 -0.28 -6.41 12.20
C PHE A 136 -0.72 -6.87 13.60
N ALA A 137 0.11 -7.67 14.27
CA ALA A 137 -0.17 -8.13 15.62
C ALA A 137 -0.30 -6.96 16.63
N TYR A 138 0.51 -5.91 16.46
CA TYR A 138 0.40 -4.72 17.29
C TYR A 138 -0.87 -3.92 16.99
N ILE A 139 -1.18 -3.69 15.72
CA ILE A 139 -2.40 -2.98 15.29
C ILE A 139 -3.63 -3.70 15.85
N ASP A 140 -3.69 -5.01 15.71
CA ASP A 140 -4.84 -5.81 16.16
C ASP A 140 -5.05 -5.74 17.67
N LYS A 141 -3.96 -5.87 18.43
CA LYS A 141 -3.98 -5.76 19.89
C LYS A 141 -4.38 -4.37 20.37
N ASN A 142 -4.08 -3.33 19.60
CA ASN A 142 -4.23 -1.93 20.01
C ASN A 142 -5.27 -1.17 19.17
N LYS A 143 -6.09 -1.83 18.39
CA LYS A 143 -7.06 -1.20 17.46
C LYS A 143 -7.97 -0.15 18.13
N PHE A 144 -8.30 -0.35 19.41
CA PHE A 144 -9.11 0.61 20.17
C PHE A 144 -8.44 1.99 20.33
N ARG A 145 -7.10 2.06 20.24
CA ARG A 145 -6.33 3.32 20.31
C ARG A 145 -6.43 4.15 19.04
N PHE A 146 -6.90 3.55 17.95
CA PHE A 146 -6.97 4.16 16.63
C PHE A 146 -8.40 4.60 16.26
N ILE A 147 -9.37 4.37 17.16
CA ILE A 147 -10.77 4.75 16.92
C ILE A 147 -10.87 6.29 16.81
N GLY A 148 -11.49 6.75 15.73
CA GLY A 148 -11.68 8.18 15.45
C GLY A 148 -10.46 8.91 14.89
N LEU A 149 -9.35 8.18 14.63
CA LEU A 149 -8.15 8.70 13.97
C LEU A 149 -7.97 8.01 12.63
N GLU A 150 -7.48 8.74 11.65
CA GLU A 150 -7.18 8.24 10.31
C GLU A 150 -5.67 8.08 10.16
N PHE A 151 -5.25 6.97 9.55
CA PHE A 151 -3.87 6.83 9.13
C PHE A 151 -3.65 7.63 7.85
N THR A 152 -2.51 8.28 7.78
CA THR A 152 -2.09 9.02 6.60
C THR A 152 -0.64 8.72 6.27
N THR A 153 -0.22 9.20 5.12
CA THR A 153 1.15 9.16 4.65
C THR A 153 1.71 10.58 4.55
N GLY A 154 2.98 10.67 4.35
CA GLY A 154 3.63 11.94 4.04
C GLY A 154 4.81 11.68 3.13
N TYR A 155 5.15 12.62 2.32
CA TYR A 155 6.33 12.57 1.47
C TYR A 155 7.42 13.47 1.99
N ASP A 156 8.65 13.06 1.77
CA ASP A 156 9.85 13.81 2.14
C ASP A 156 10.14 14.88 1.07
N LYS A 157 10.08 16.15 1.45
CA LYS A 157 10.38 17.28 0.55
C LYS A 157 11.78 17.27 -0.01
N LEU A 158 12.72 16.60 0.66
CA LEU A 158 14.11 16.50 0.22
C LEU A 158 14.35 15.25 -0.63
N GLN A 159 13.31 14.49 -0.96
CA GLN A 159 13.45 13.30 -1.78
C GLN A 159 13.88 13.69 -3.20
N THR A 160 15.16 13.46 -3.47
CA THR A 160 15.74 13.55 -4.83
C THR A 160 16.05 12.13 -5.31
N GLY A 161 15.20 11.61 -6.18
CA GLY A 161 15.27 10.22 -6.61
C GLY A 161 14.98 9.25 -5.43
N ASP A 162 15.85 8.25 -5.23
CA ASP A 162 15.68 7.21 -4.20
C ASP A 162 16.17 7.62 -2.80
N LYS A 163 16.55 8.88 -2.60
CA LYS A 163 17.09 9.33 -1.30
C LYS A 163 16.05 10.11 -0.51
N SER A 164 15.63 9.53 0.59
CA SER A 164 14.78 10.15 1.60
C SER A 164 15.63 10.69 2.76
N ALA A 165 15.12 11.66 3.52
CA ALA A 165 15.79 12.14 4.74
C ALA A 165 15.98 11.01 5.75
N PHE A 166 15.09 10.04 5.77
CA PHE A 166 15.19 8.85 6.63
C PHE A 166 16.35 7.92 6.24
N SER A 167 16.77 7.89 4.97
CA SER A 167 17.92 7.08 4.53
C SER A 167 19.27 7.62 5.03
N ASN A 168 19.28 8.84 5.55
CA ASN A 168 20.48 9.45 6.14
C ASN A 168 20.70 9.08 7.61
N ILE A 169 19.79 8.38 8.27
CA ILE A 169 19.91 7.97 9.67
C ILE A 169 21.01 6.89 9.77
N LYS A 170 22.16 7.27 10.28
CA LYS A 170 23.31 6.36 10.43
C LYS A 170 23.16 5.49 11.67
N ASN A 171 23.68 4.26 11.59
CA ASN A 171 23.73 3.31 12.71
C ASN A 171 22.34 3.04 13.33
N PHE A 172 21.30 2.97 12.48
CA PHE A 172 19.97 2.70 12.93
C PHE A 172 19.77 1.19 13.15
N SER A 173 19.49 0.83 14.40
CA SER A 173 19.21 -0.55 14.80
C SER A 173 17.98 -0.56 15.73
N PRO A 174 16.76 -0.53 15.17
CA PRO A 174 15.56 -0.43 15.96
C PRO A 174 15.29 -1.69 16.79
N LYS A 175 14.69 -1.51 17.98
CA LYS A 175 14.25 -2.61 18.85
C LYS A 175 12.99 -3.30 18.29
N GLN A 176 12.17 -2.54 17.55
CA GLN A 176 11.04 -3.07 16.80
C GLN A 176 10.98 -2.48 15.39
N PRO A 177 10.40 -3.19 14.42
CA PRO A 177 10.50 -2.81 13.01
C PRO A 177 9.49 -1.75 12.57
N PHE A 178 8.75 -1.14 13.48
CA PHE A 178 7.76 -0.10 13.17
C PHE A 178 7.65 0.91 14.31
N ALA A 179 7.13 2.09 13.97
CA ALA A 179 6.68 3.10 14.92
C ALA A 179 5.35 3.70 14.45
N ILE A 180 4.52 4.12 15.41
CA ILE A 180 3.25 4.81 15.14
C ILE A 180 3.25 6.10 15.92
N TYR A 181 3.02 7.19 15.21
CA TYR A 181 2.95 8.54 15.77
C TYR A 181 1.57 9.12 15.51
N LYS A 182 1.02 9.78 16.54
CA LYS A 182 -0.07 10.73 16.34
C LYS A 182 0.56 12.09 16.05
N ILE A 183 0.14 12.70 14.96
CA ILE A 183 0.60 14.01 14.52
C ILE A 183 -0.54 15.01 14.49
N THR A 184 -0.23 16.28 14.71
CA THR A 184 -1.10 17.41 14.41
C THR A 184 -0.44 18.18 13.26
N ILE A 185 -1.21 18.58 12.26
CA ILE A 185 -0.72 19.35 11.13
C ILE A 185 -1.31 20.76 11.12
N ASN A 186 -0.58 21.71 10.52
CA ASN A 186 -1.07 23.06 10.26
C ASN A 186 -1.79 23.16 8.89
N ASP A 187 -2.27 24.35 8.56
CA ASP A 187 -2.97 24.64 7.30
C ASP A 187 -2.07 24.43 6.06
N GLU A 188 -0.75 24.43 6.23
CA GLU A 188 0.24 24.14 5.17
C GLU A 188 0.57 22.64 5.08
N GLN A 189 -0.16 21.76 5.75
CA GLN A 189 0.06 20.31 5.81
C GLN A 189 1.43 19.91 6.39
N LYS A 190 2.03 20.79 7.21
CA LYS A 190 3.28 20.51 7.91
C LYS A 190 3.00 19.98 9.31
N VAL A 191 3.87 19.11 9.78
CA VAL A 191 3.78 18.54 11.13
C VAL A 191 4.13 19.59 12.18
N GLU A 192 3.17 19.95 13.02
CA GLU A 192 3.37 20.86 14.16
C GLU A 192 3.73 20.11 15.44
N LYS A 193 2.96 19.06 15.74
CA LYS A 193 3.11 18.28 16.96
C LYS A 193 3.22 16.81 16.66
N ILE A 194 4.08 16.11 17.38
CA ILE A 194 4.26 14.66 17.32
C ILE A 194 4.05 14.09 18.70
N SER A 195 3.28 13.03 18.79
CA SER A 195 3.05 12.27 20.02
C SER A 195 3.21 10.78 19.70
N PRO A 196 4.26 10.13 20.20
CA PRO A 196 4.49 8.73 19.90
C PRO A 196 3.43 7.83 20.56
N ILE A 197 2.86 6.90 19.80
CA ILE A 197 2.03 5.81 20.31
C ILE A 197 2.90 4.59 20.57
N THR A 198 3.82 4.32 19.66
CA THR A 198 4.94 3.40 19.84
C THR A 198 6.13 3.90 19.03
N ILE A 199 7.33 3.54 19.46
CA ILE A 199 8.59 4.05 18.92
C ILE A 199 9.46 2.89 18.43
N PHE A 200 10.45 3.18 17.61
CA PHE A 200 11.45 2.19 17.21
C PHE A 200 12.37 1.78 18.35
N GLY A 201 12.54 2.64 19.35
CA GLY A 201 13.40 2.43 20.53
C GLY A 201 14.87 2.69 20.27
N ASN A 202 15.21 3.33 19.16
CA ASN A 202 16.52 3.84 18.81
C ASN A 202 16.38 4.96 17.78
N LYS A 203 17.07 6.09 17.98
CA LYS A 203 17.04 7.26 17.07
C LYS A 203 15.67 7.92 16.90
N ASP A 204 14.77 7.72 17.84
CA ASP A 204 13.39 8.22 17.74
C ASP A 204 13.35 9.74 17.66
N GLU A 205 14.18 10.46 18.42
CA GLU A 205 14.28 11.93 18.37
C GLU A 205 14.75 12.43 17.00
N GLU A 206 15.69 11.71 16.35
CA GLU A 206 16.16 12.02 15.00
C GLU A 206 15.04 11.82 13.97
N ILE A 207 14.26 10.75 14.12
CA ILE A 207 13.09 10.46 13.28
C ILE A 207 12.02 11.53 13.45
N GLU A 208 11.67 11.90 14.67
CA GLU A 208 10.69 12.96 14.94
C GLU A 208 11.14 14.31 14.36
N LYS A 209 12.44 14.63 14.46
CA LYS A 209 13.01 15.83 13.85
C LYS A 209 12.89 15.81 12.32
N ILE A 210 13.15 14.65 11.67
CA ILE A 210 12.97 14.49 10.23
C ILE A 210 11.50 14.67 9.86
N MET A 211 10.58 14.02 10.57
CA MET A 211 9.15 14.18 10.33
C MET A 211 8.71 15.64 10.39
N LYS A 212 9.15 16.37 11.43
CA LYS A 212 8.78 17.76 11.64
C LYS A 212 9.35 18.72 10.58
N ASN A 213 10.57 18.47 10.15
CA ASN A 213 11.28 19.41 9.27
C ASN A 213 11.11 19.11 7.77
N ASN A 214 10.90 17.84 7.43
CA ASN A 214 11.02 17.37 6.05
C ASN A 214 9.74 16.76 5.48
N MET A 215 8.81 16.28 6.34
CA MET A 215 7.59 15.68 5.83
C MET A 215 6.50 16.71 5.54
N GLU A 216 5.86 16.52 4.40
CA GLU A 216 4.57 17.09 4.06
C GLU A 216 3.53 15.97 4.07
N ILE A 217 2.42 16.22 4.73
CA ILE A 217 1.42 15.19 5.00
C ILE A 217 0.40 15.16 3.87
N ASP A 218 0.15 13.97 3.34
CA ASP A 218 -0.89 13.76 2.36
C ASP A 218 -2.25 13.67 3.08
N VAL A 219 -2.98 14.77 3.07
CA VAL A 219 -4.32 14.83 3.68
C VAL A 219 -5.31 14.19 2.72
N PRO A 220 -6.00 13.11 3.13
CA PRO A 220 -6.99 12.47 2.28
C PRO A 220 -8.06 13.46 1.83
N LEU A 221 -8.36 13.50 0.54
CA LEU A 221 -9.38 14.39 -0.04
C LEU A 221 -10.78 14.20 0.54
N PHE A 222 -11.04 13.07 1.17
CA PHE A 222 -12.31 12.69 1.79
C PHE A 222 -12.09 12.29 3.26
N THR A 223 -11.35 13.12 3.99
CA THR A 223 -11.17 12.87 5.43
C THR A 223 -12.51 12.98 6.16
N LYS A 224 -12.74 12.04 7.05
CA LYS A 224 -13.85 12.08 8.02
C LYS A 224 -13.46 12.88 9.28
N SER A 225 -12.18 13.18 9.42
CA SER A 225 -11.65 13.88 10.57
C SER A 225 -12.03 15.35 10.51
N SER A 226 -12.71 15.83 11.53
CA SER A 226 -12.91 17.26 11.79
C SER A 226 -11.72 17.89 12.51
N THR A 227 -10.69 17.11 12.79
CA THR A 227 -9.49 17.50 13.51
C THR A 227 -8.28 17.39 12.59
N ASN A 228 -7.29 18.26 12.76
CA ASN A 228 -6.01 18.18 12.05
C ASN A 228 -5.08 17.12 12.66
N GLU A 229 -5.64 16.05 13.24
CA GLU A 229 -4.91 14.97 13.89
C GLU A 229 -4.97 13.69 13.06
N TYR A 230 -3.81 13.11 12.80
CA TYR A 230 -3.65 11.90 12.01
C TYR A 230 -2.67 10.93 12.67
N LEU A 231 -2.69 9.69 12.19
CA LEU A 231 -1.72 8.67 12.54
C LEU A 231 -0.75 8.45 11.37
N ILE A 232 0.53 8.32 11.69
CA ILE A 232 1.55 7.88 10.74
C ILE A 232 2.15 6.57 11.24
N LEU A 233 2.15 5.57 10.36
CA LEU A 233 2.88 4.33 10.54
C LEU A 233 4.18 4.40 9.73
N LEU A 234 5.30 4.31 10.40
CA LEU A 234 6.61 4.13 9.79
C LEU A 234 7.08 2.69 9.94
N LEU A 235 7.66 2.12 8.88
CA LEU A 235 8.23 0.78 8.86
C LEU A 235 9.75 0.85 8.69
N TYR A 236 10.47 -0.02 9.38
CA TYR A 236 11.87 -0.28 9.13
C TYR A 236 12.02 -1.56 8.34
N LEU A 237 12.41 -1.44 7.08
CA LEU A 237 12.69 -2.56 6.21
C LEU A 237 14.20 -2.77 6.10
N LYS A 238 14.64 -3.97 6.42
CA LYS A 238 16.04 -4.36 6.32
C LYS A 238 16.36 -4.71 4.87
N ASP A 239 17.41 -4.13 4.31
CA ASP A 239 17.89 -4.39 2.95
C ASP A 239 16.95 -3.84 1.82
N ASN A 240 16.65 -2.56 1.80
CA ASN A 240 16.14 -1.94 0.58
C ASN A 240 17.25 -1.85 -0.48
N MET A 241 16.92 -1.98 -1.77
CA MET A 241 17.81 -2.39 -2.87
C MET A 241 19.14 -1.64 -2.99
N ASN A 242 19.31 -0.49 -2.36
CA ASN A 242 20.48 0.37 -2.56
C ASN A 242 21.19 0.80 -1.27
N THR A 243 20.79 0.32 -0.10
CA THR A 243 21.44 0.72 1.14
C THR A 243 21.97 -0.47 1.93
N LYS A 244 23.24 -0.37 2.34
CA LYS A 244 23.90 -1.29 3.28
C LYS A 244 23.18 -1.33 4.64
N TYR A 245 22.30 -0.39 4.88
CA TYR A 245 21.50 -0.19 6.09
C TYR A 245 20.02 -0.30 5.76
N GLY A 246 19.21 -0.81 6.68
CA GLY A 246 17.77 -0.80 6.52
C GLY A 246 17.23 0.62 6.42
N GLU A 247 16.08 0.77 5.81
CA GLU A 247 15.44 2.05 5.53
C GLU A 247 14.15 2.19 6.33
N VAL A 248 13.92 3.39 6.85
CA VAL A 248 12.61 3.79 7.37
C VAL A 248 11.78 4.25 6.19
N ILE A 249 10.66 3.61 5.98
CA ILE A 249 9.71 3.97 4.93
C ILE A 249 8.38 4.37 5.54
N ASN A 250 7.73 5.27 4.85
CA ASN A 250 6.33 5.57 5.05
C ASN A 250 5.50 4.49 4.33
N SER A 251 4.51 3.95 5.02
CA SER A 251 3.79 2.76 4.54
C SER A 251 2.63 3.13 3.60
N GLU A 252 2.96 3.54 2.38
CA GLU A 252 2.01 3.54 1.26
C GLU A 252 1.90 2.14 0.66
N TRP A 253 0.67 1.75 0.31
CA TRP A 253 0.36 0.48 -0.37
C TRP A 253 -0.75 0.66 -1.39
#